data_06688b12b72b0550c12ee195abaafd8d
#
_entry.id   06688b12b72b0550c12ee195abaafd8d
#
_cell.length_a   1.000
_cell.length_b   1.000
_cell.length_c   1.000
_cell.angle_alpha   90.00
_cell.angle_beta   90.00
_cell.angle_gamma   90.00
#
_symmetry.space_group_name_H-M   'P 1'
#
loop_
_entity.id
_entity.type
_entity.pdbx_description
1 polymer ?
#
loop_
_entity_poly.entity_id
_entity_poly.type
_entity_poly.pdbx_seq_one_letter_code
_entity_poly.pdbx_strand_id
1 'polypeptide(L)'
;PETQPGRTLVGLFDFGKTGGGHNSGFESLLFVDGVKRQGVDSNHCEVMFDDLAGNRAELTFLLWSGLEGSDIFHEKQYHQLRRAELAWLHNDANALYYQGRAMLETLDQLEETCELFQDLLQLLNRAFLLLDWDTDRLYDTVPGALRLLQDGLGRMEKQTQVTVHCVGHTHIDVAWLWRLKHTREKAVRSFSTAVELMEESGDFRFLQSQPQLYEWVKKDVGTYYIQLFDSTLANWIGEQP
;
A
#
# COMPACT_ATOMS: atom_id res chain seq x y z
N PRO A 1 5.52 -21.37 6.05
CA PRO A 1 6.26 -21.08 7.28
C PRO A 1 5.29 -21.09 8.47
N GLU A 2 5.77 -21.49 9.65
CA GLU A 2 4.95 -21.44 10.85
C GLU A 2 4.62 -20.00 11.20
N THR A 3 3.39 -19.72 11.60
CA THR A 3 2.95 -18.37 12.00
C THR A 3 3.74 -17.86 13.19
N GLN A 4 4.18 -16.61 13.15
CA GLN A 4 4.89 -15.96 14.23
C GLN A 4 3.98 -14.91 14.90
N PRO A 5 3.68 -15.00 16.19
CA PRO A 5 2.86 -14.01 16.89
C PRO A 5 3.41 -12.59 16.72
N GLY A 6 2.54 -11.63 16.40
CA GLY A 6 2.91 -10.22 16.20
C GLY A 6 3.72 -9.94 14.93
N ARG A 7 3.76 -10.89 13.99
CA ARG A 7 4.44 -10.75 12.72
C ARG A 7 3.55 -11.20 11.56
N THR A 8 3.65 -10.50 10.45
CA THR A 8 3.00 -10.80 9.18
C THR A 8 4.03 -11.34 8.19
N LEU A 9 3.70 -12.40 7.47
CA LEU A 9 4.53 -12.86 6.36
C LEU A 9 4.38 -11.89 5.19
N VAL A 10 5.49 -11.35 4.71
CA VAL A 10 5.52 -10.42 3.57
C VAL A 10 6.41 -10.96 2.47
N GLY A 11 5.92 -10.89 1.23
CA GLY A 11 6.71 -11.08 0.02
C GLY A 11 7.21 -9.74 -0.49
N LEU A 12 8.48 -9.67 -0.86
CA LEU A 12 9.14 -8.48 -1.38
C LEU A 12 9.63 -8.79 -2.79
N PHE A 13 9.06 -8.08 -3.80
CA PHE A 13 9.32 -8.39 -5.20
C PHE A 13 9.78 -7.15 -5.96
N ASP A 14 10.86 -7.28 -6.72
CA ASP A 14 11.37 -6.25 -7.63
C ASP A 14 11.80 -6.91 -8.95
N PHE A 15 11.11 -6.55 -10.02
CA PHE A 15 11.40 -7.04 -11.38
C PHE A 15 12.20 -6.03 -12.21
N GLY A 16 12.82 -5.06 -11.53
CA GLY A 16 13.69 -4.09 -12.15
C GLY A 16 12.97 -2.89 -12.77
N LYS A 17 13.76 -1.95 -13.23
CA LYS A 17 13.27 -0.75 -13.86
C LYS A 17 13.17 -0.97 -15.38
N THR A 18 11.96 -0.81 -15.91
CA THR A 18 11.72 -0.87 -17.35
C THR A 18 11.50 0.56 -17.86
N GLY A 19 12.44 1.12 -18.58
CA GLY A 19 12.35 2.46 -19.12
C GLY A 19 12.98 3.57 -18.26
N GLY A 20 12.87 4.81 -18.71
CA GLY A 20 13.41 6.01 -18.09
C GLY A 20 12.32 7.01 -17.67
N GLY A 21 12.70 8.00 -16.86
CA GLY A 21 11.81 9.06 -16.42
C GLY A 21 10.86 8.67 -15.26
N HIS A 22 9.87 9.52 -15.01
CA HIS A 22 8.98 9.40 -13.86
C HIS A 22 7.95 8.24 -13.96
N ASN A 23 7.67 7.76 -15.16
CA ASN A 23 6.75 6.66 -15.43
C ASN A 23 7.46 5.33 -15.64
N SER A 24 8.73 5.26 -15.28
CA SER A 24 9.53 4.05 -15.41
C SER A 24 9.34 3.14 -14.22
N GLY A 25 9.26 1.86 -14.45
CA GLY A 25 9.12 0.84 -13.45
C GLY A 25 8.55 -0.43 -14.05
N PHE A 26 8.50 -1.48 -13.27
CA PHE A 26 7.80 -2.68 -13.67
C PHE A 26 6.33 -2.61 -13.26
N GLU A 27 5.48 -3.28 -13.99
CA GLU A 27 4.10 -3.54 -13.63
C GLU A 27 3.83 -5.04 -13.77
N SER A 28 3.16 -5.64 -12.79
CA SER A 28 2.75 -7.03 -12.86
C SER A 28 1.44 -7.28 -12.13
N LEU A 29 0.78 -8.39 -12.46
CA LEU A 29 -0.34 -8.95 -11.71
C LEU A 29 0.13 -10.25 -11.07
N LEU A 30 0.00 -10.33 -9.74
CA LEU A 30 0.29 -11.54 -8.97
C LEU A 30 -0.92 -12.46 -8.94
N PHE A 31 -0.64 -13.74 -9.11
CA PHE A 31 -1.56 -14.85 -8.85
C PHE A 31 -0.96 -15.72 -7.74
N VAL A 32 -1.80 -16.10 -6.78
CA VAL A 32 -1.47 -17.08 -5.74
C VAL A 32 -2.33 -18.31 -5.98
N ASP A 33 -1.69 -19.44 -6.21
CA ASP A 33 -2.36 -20.72 -6.56
C ASP A 33 -3.35 -20.58 -7.73
N GLY A 34 -2.98 -19.76 -8.73
CA GLY A 34 -3.79 -19.47 -9.91
C GLY A 34 -4.92 -18.45 -9.71
N VAL A 35 -5.13 -17.96 -8.50
CA VAL A 35 -6.11 -16.91 -8.18
C VAL A 35 -5.42 -15.55 -8.23
N LYS A 36 -6.07 -14.56 -8.88
CA LYS A 36 -5.57 -13.18 -8.91
C LYS A 36 -5.57 -12.60 -7.50
N ARG A 37 -4.45 -11.96 -7.13
CA ARG A 37 -4.27 -11.34 -5.82
C ARG A 37 -4.26 -9.82 -5.95
N GLN A 38 -3.13 -9.25 -6.35
CA GLN A 38 -2.93 -7.81 -6.45
C GLN A 38 -1.95 -7.45 -7.56
N GLY A 39 -1.90 -6.17 -7.92
CA GLY A 39 -0.80 -5.62 -8.69
C GLY A 39 0.48 -5.60 -7.87
N VAL A 40 1.61 -5.97 -8.49
CA VAL A 40 2.94 -5.80 -7.93
C VAL A 40 3.74 -4.99 -8.91
N ASP A 41 4.17 -3.81 -8.48
CA ASP A 41 4.82 -2.82 -9.33
C ASP A 41 5.88 -2.03 -8.52
N SER A 42 6.52 -1.06 -9.15
CA SER A 42 7.57 -0.26 -8.50
C SER A 42 7.10 0.55 -7.29
N ASN A 43 5.80 0.77 -7.12
CA ASN A 43 5.21 1.47 -5.98
C ASN A 43 4.56 0.51 -4.97
N HIS A 44 4.27 -0.73 -5.38
CA HIS A 44 3.64 -1.78 -4.59
C HIS A 44 4.49 -3.05 -4.69
N CYS A 45 5.69 -3.01 -4.10
CA CYS A 45 6.64 -4.12 -4.10
C CYS A 45 6.34 -5.17 -3.03
N GLU A 46 5.45 -4.86 -2.09
CA GLU A 46 5.12 -5.66 -0.92
C GLU A 46 3.79 -6.37 -1.10
N VAL A 47 3.76 -7.62 -0.66
CA VAL A 47 2.54 -8.46 -0.66
C VAL A 47 2.39 -9.09 0.72
N MET A 48 1.28 -8.82 1.39
CA MET A 48 0.97 -9.45 2.66
C MET A 48 0.38 -10.84 2.44
N PHE A 49 0.84 -11.81 3.22
CA PHE A 49 0.43 -13.21 3.13
C PHE A 49 -0.14 -13.72 4.46
N ASP A 50 -1.08 -12.96 5.06
CA ASP A 50 -1.70 -13.32 6.33
C ASP A 50 -2.65 -14.51 6.22
N ASP A 51 -3.19 -14.73 5.03
CA ASP A 51 -4.25 -15.67 4.72
C ASP A 51 -3.75 -16.96 4.02
N LEU A 52 -2.44 -17.12 3.82
CA LEU A 52 -1.94 -18.34 3.19
C LEU A 52 -2.19 -19.57 4.07
N ALA A 53 -3.10 -20.41 3.61
CA ALA A 53 -3.36 -21.69 4.21
C ALA A 53 -2.33 -22.74 3.73
N GLY A 54 -1.60 -23.34 4.66
CA GLY A 54 -0.68 -24.44 4.37
C GLY A 54 0.78 -24.02 4.22
N ASN A 55 1.61 -25.00 3.83
CA ASN A 55 3.07 -24.85 3.80
C ASN A 55 3.63 -24.53 2.41
N ARG A 56 2.79 -24.41 1.41
CA ARG A 56 3.18 -24.17 0.01
C ARG A 56 2.15 -23.35 -0.70
N ALA A 57 2.59 -22.34 -1.44
CA ALA A 57 1.81 -21.59 -2.40
C ALA A 57 2.59 -21.43 -3.69
N GLU A 58 1.91 -21.40 -4.82
CA GLU A 58 2.49 -21.10 -6.12
C GLU A 58 2.25 -19.62 -6.44
N LEU A 59 3.33 -18.86 -6.61
CA LEU A 59 3.27 -17.45 -6.97
C LEU A 59 3.59 -17.29 -8.46
N THR A 60 2.64 -16.77 -9.21
CA THR A 60 2.80 -16.49 -10.65
C THR A 60 2.63 -15.01 -10.91
N PHE A 61 3.57 -14.40 -11.63
CA PHE A 61 3.54 -12.98 -11.99
C PHE A 61 3.34 -12.84 -13.50
N LEU A 62 2.27 -12.13 -13.89
CA LEU A 62 2.07 -11.69 -15.26
C LEU A 62 2.65 -10.28 -15.41
N LEU A 63 3.83 -10.19 -16.00
CA LEU A 63 4.60 -8.97 -16.16
C LEU A 63 4.22 -8.23 -17.45
N TRP A 64 4.17 -6.91 -17.37
CA TRP A 64 4.04 -6.01 -18.49
C TRP A 64 5.24 -5.09 -18.59
N SER A 65 5.86 -4.99 -19.78
CA SER A 65 7.09 -4.24 -19.96
C SER A 65 6.93 -2.71 -20.06
N GLY A 66 5.72 -2.20 -19.86
CA GLY A 66 5.45 -0.79 -19.62
C GLY A 66 5.81 0.19 -20.74
N LEU A 67 5.53 1.46 -20.43
CA LEU A 67 5.99 2.58 -21.22
C LEU A 67 7.43 2.94 -20.87
N GLU A 68 8.21 3.21 -21.89
CA GLU A 68 9.42 3.98 -21.72
C GLU A 68 9.06 5.45 -21.54
N GLY A 69 9.41 5.99 -20.39
CA GLY A 69 9.19 7.42 -20.10
C GLY A 69 10.22 8.33 -20.73
N SER A 70 10.85 7.98 -21.85
CA SER A 70 11.85 8.81 -22.54
C SER A 70 11.73 8.73 -24.05
N ASP A 71 12.44 9.61 -24.74
CA ASP A 71 12.49 9.75 -26.19
C ASP A 71 13.01 8.52 -26.96
N ILE A 72 13.28 7.41 -26.26
CA ILE A 72 13.89 6.19 -26.81
C ILE A 72 12.82 5.10 -26.96
N PHE A 73 11.88 5.31 -27.86
CA PHE A 73 10.81 4.35 -28.18
C PHE A 73 11.30 3.03 -28.84
N HIS A 74 12.59 2.81 -28.98
CA HIS A 74 13.15 1.72 -29.76
C HIS A 74 13.97 0.73 -28.95
N GLU A 75 14.24 0.98 -27.68
CA GLU A 75 14.97 0.05 -26.85
C GLU A 75 14.05 -1.06 -26.33
N LYS A 76 14.51 -2.30 -26.44
CA LYS A 76 13.82 -3.44 -25.84
C LYS A 76 13.91 -3.33 -24.33
N GLN A 77 12.76 -3.37 -23.69
CA GLN A 77 12.68 -3.43 -22.24
C GLN A 77 12.70 -4.87 -21.76
N TYR A 78 13.46 -5.14 -20.73
CA TYR A 78 13.57 -6.46 -20.13
C TYR A 78 13.30 -6.37 -18.63
N HIS A 79 12.41 -7.22 -18.18
CA HIS A 79 12.27 -7.45 -16.74
C HIS A 79 13.51 -8.17 -16.22
N GLN A 80 13.97 -7.76 -15.06
CA GLN A 80 15.10 -8.35 -14.36
C GLN A 80 14.68 -8.61 -12.94
N LEU A 81 14.63 -9.89 -12.55
CA LEU A 81 14.39 -10.25 -11.15
C LEU A 81 15.54 -9.74 -10.28
N ARG A 82 15.25 -8.69 -9.50
CA ARG A 82 16.20 -8.10 -8.54
C ARG A 82 15.95 -8.57 -7.13
N ARG A 83 14.66 -8.78 -6.80
CA ARG A 83 14.24 -9.21 -5.48
C ARG A 83 13.07 -10.18 -5.59
N ALA A 84 13.15 -11.29 -4.86
CA ALA A 84 12.05 -12.20 -4.58
C ALA A 84 12.37 -12.83 -3.22
N GLU A 85 11.83 -12.24 -2.18
CA GLU A 85 12.15 -12.59 -0.79
C GLU A 85 10.86 -12.74 0.01
N LEU A 86 10.90 -13.64 0.99
CA LEU A 86 9.91 -13.74 2.03
C LEU A 86 10.54 -13.29 3.35
N ALA A 87 9.83 -12.43 4.07
CA ALA A 87 10.28 -11.90 5.34
C ALA A 87 9.15 -11.89 6.37
N TRP A 88 9.50 -11.82 7.63
CA TRP A 88 8.57 -11.58 8.72
C TRP A 88 8.58 -10.09 9.07
N LEU A 89 7.49 -9.40 8.76
CA LEU A 89 7.26 -8.03 9.16
C LEU A 89 6.85 -8.00 10.64
N HIS A 90 7.56 -7.22 11.45
CA HIS A 90 7.19 -7.00 12.84
C HIS A 90 6.10 -5.91 12.90
N ASN A 91 4.87 -6.29 13.27
CA ASN A 91 3.69 -5.42 13.13
C ASN A 91 3.80 -4.12 13.95
N ASP A 92 4.24 -4.21 15.21
CA ASP A 92 4.39 -3.01 16.05
C ASP A 92 5.52 -2.10 15.55
N ALA A 93 6.61 -2.66 15.01
CA ALA A 93 7.69 -1.86 14.44
C ALA A 93 7.22 -1.13 13.16
N ASN A 94 6.45 -1.83 12.34
CA ASN A 94 5.83 -1.24 11.15
C ASN A 94 4.87 -0.09 11.53
N ALA A 95 4.01 -0.31 12.52
CA ALA A 95 3.10 0.71 13.02
C ALA A 95 3.85 1.91 13.62
N LEU A 96 4.87 1.67 14.43
CA LEU A 96 5.70 2.73 15.00
C LEU A 96 6.42 3.55 13.94
N TYR A 97 6.94 2.88 12.90
CA TYR A 97 7.62 3.55 11.78
C TYR A 97 6.66 4.49 11.04
N TYR A 98 5.48 4.02 10.63
CA TYR A 98 4.56 4.86 9.86
C TYR A 98 3.93 5.97 10.70
N GLN A 99 3.61 5.73 11.97
CA GLN A 99 3.12 6.78 12.85
C GLN A 99 4.20 7.83 13.14
N GLY A 100 5.42 7.40 13.41
CA GLY A 100 6.55 8.30 13.62
C GLY A 100 6.84 9.13 12.37
N ARG A 101 6.81 8.51 11.20
CA ARG A 101 6.97 9.20 9.92
C ARG A 101 5.87 10.24 9.69
N ALA A 102 4.61 9.89 9.88
CA ALA A 102 3.50 10.82 9.75
C ALA A 102 3.61 12.02 10.71
N MET A 103 4.10 11.80 11.94
CA MET A 103 4.38 12.88 12.88
C MET A 103 5.52 13.78 12.38
N LEU A 104 6.61 13.23 11.86
CA LEU A 104 7.71 14.01 11.30
C LEU A 104 7.24 14.85 10.10
N GLU A 105 6.50 14.25 9.18
CA GLU A 105 5.93 14.96 8.03
C GLU A 105 4.95 16.06 8.45
N THR A 106 4.24 15.87 9.57
CA THR A 106 3.39 16.91 10.18
C THR A 106 4.22 18.04 10.78
N LEU A 107 5.29 17.73 11.51
CA LEU A 107 6.21 18.72 12.09
C LEU A 107 6.82 19.62 10.98
N ASP A 108 7.14 19.07 9.82
CA ASP A 108 7.67 19.84 8.67
C ASP A 108 6.68 20.89 8.13
N GLN A 109 5.39 20.78 8.46
CA GLN A 109 4.34 21.72 8.05
C GLN A 109 3.95 22.73 9.13
N LEU A 110 4.45 22.57 10.34
CA LEU A 110 4.12 23.43 11.50
C LEU A 110 5.23 24.46 11.75
N GLU A 111 4.85 25.62 12.26
CA GLU A 111 5.82 26.59 12.78
C GLU A 111 6.43 26.06 14.10
N GLU A 112 7.75 26.11 14.22
CA GLU A 112 8.49 25.63 15.40
C GLU A 112 8.05 26.30 16.71
N THR A 113 7.48 27.50 16.61
CA THR A 113 7.00 28.26 17.78
C THR A 113 5.60 27.86 18.25
N CYS A 114 4.89 27.05 17.47
CA CYS A 114 3.54 26.64 17.89
C CYS A 114 3.59 25.53 18.95
N GLU A 115 2.62 25.54 19.85
CA GLU A 115 2.52 24.58 20.96
C GLU A 115 2.41 23.14 20.43
N LEU A 116 1.61 22.92 19.40
CA LEU A 116 1.44 21.60 18.78
C LEU A 116 2.76 21.02 18.27
N PHE A 117 3.62 21.86 17.66
CA PHE A 117 4.95 21.42 17.21
C PHE A 117 5.77 20.89 18.39
N GLN A 118 5.82 21.66 19.49
CA GLN A 118 6.61 21.27 20.67
C GLN A 118 6.07 19.99 21.31
N ASP A 119 4.76 19.83 21.39
CA ASP A 119 4.13 18.66 21.98
C ASP A 119 4.38 17.40 21.14
N LEU A 120 4.21 17.48 19.82
CA LEU A 120 4.48 16.38 18.90
C LEU A 120 5.96 15.98 18.92
N LEU A 121 6.88 16.97 18.88
CA LEU A 121 8.32 16.70 18.92
C LEU A 121 8.73 16.03 20.23
N GLN A 122 8.22 16.51 21.37
CA GLN A 122 8.51 15.92 22.67
C GLN A 122 7.95 14.50 22.79
N LEU A 123 6.73 14.27 22.30
CA LEU A 123 6.11 12.95 22.32
C LEU A 123 6.91 11.96 21.48
N LEU A 124 7.27 12.35 20.25
CA LEU A 124 8.06 11.53 19.35
C LEU A 124 9.44 11.19 19.95
N ASN A 125 10.13 12.20 20.49
CA ASN A 125 11.43 12.02 21.13
C ASN A 125 11.35 11.06 22.32
N ARG A 126 10.35 11.22 23.19
CA ARG A 126 10.13 10.31 24.32
C ARG A 126 9.87 8.88 23.89
N ALA A 127 9.09 8.66 22.81
CA ALA A 127 8.82 7.32 22.29
C ALA A 127 10.11 6.67 21.76
N PHE A 128 10.90 7.40 20.99
CA PHE A 128 12.13 6.87 20.39
C PHE A 128 13.28 6.69 21.40
N LEU A 129 13.28 7.43 22.49
CA LEU A 129 14.23 7.21 23.59
C LEU A 129 13.94 5.94 24.41
N LEU A 130 12.77 5.33 24.27
CA LEU A 130 12.48 4.02 24.86
C LEU A 130 13.09 2.86 24.08
N LEU A 131 13.48 3.08 22.83
CA LEU A 131 14.02 2.02 21.97
C LEU A 131 15.46 1.69 22.39
N ASP A 132 15.73 0.41 22.56
CA ASP A 132 17.07 -0.11 22.82
C ASP A 132 17.80 -0.30 21.49
N TRP A 133 18.46 0.74 21.03
CA TRP A 133 19.18 0.76 19.74
C TRP A 133 20.51 -0.03 19.77
N ASP A 134 21.06 -0.24 20.94
CA ASP A 134 22.42 -0.72 21.11
C ASP A 134 22.52 -2.24 21.32
N THR A 135 21.39 -2.89 21.55
CA THR A 135 21.35 -4.34 21.82
C THR A 135 20.38 -5.09 20.91
N ASP A 136 20.42 -6.42 20.98
CA ASP A 136 19.47 -7.30 20.28
C ASP A 136 18.01 -7.19 20.78
N ARG A 137 17.77 -6.29 21.75
CA ARG A 137 16.47 -6.11 22.40
C ARG A 137 15.62 -5.00 21.79
N LEU A 138 16.01 -4.45 20.65
CA LEU A 138 15.25 -3.39 19.97
C LEU A 138 13.76 -3.76 19.87
N TYR A 139 13.45 -4.93 19.35
CA TYR A 139 12.07 -5.37 19.14
C TYR A 139 11.29 -5.61 20.45
N ASP A 140 11.96 -5.89 21.57
CA ASP A 140 11.32 -6.01 22.87
C ASP A 140 10.80 -4.66 23.38
N THR A 141 11.44 -3.57 22.98
CA THR A 141 11.13 -2.20 23.43
C THR A 141 10.12 -1.49 22.53
N VAL A 142 9.97 -1.91 21.27
CA VAL A 142 9.05 -1.33 20.28
C VAL A 142 7.59 -1.25 20.78
N PRO A 143 6.98 -2.30 21.38
CA PRO A 143 5.59 -2.20 21.84
C PRO A 143 5.36 -1.12 22.91
N GLY A 144 6.38 -0.87 23.75
CA GLY A 144 6.35 0.21 24.74
C GLY A 144 6.38 1.59 24.12
N ALA A 145 7.25 1.79 23.13
CA ALA A 145 7.38 3.03 22.39
C ALA A 145 6.10 3.34 21.59
N LEU A 146 5.54 2.34 20.91
CA LEU A 146 4.31 2.47 20.14
C LEU A 146 3.12 2.86 21.04
N ARG A 147 2.95 2.19 22.17
CA ARG A 147 1.89 2.53 23.14
C ARG A 147 2.02 3.95 23.65
N LEU A 148 3.23 4.37 24.04
CA LEU A 148 3.47 5.74 24.52
C LEU A 148 3.07 6.77 23.46
N LEU A 149 3.41 6.51 22.20
CA LEU A 149 3.09 7.39 21.09
C LEU A 149 1.58 7.45 20.84
N GLN A 150 0.90 6.31 20.79
CA GLN A 150 -0.54 6.22 20.58
C GLN A 150 -1.33 6.86 21.73
N ASP A 151 -0.97 6.57 22.98
CA ASP A 151 -1.60 7.17 24.16
C ASP A 151 -1.39 8.69 24.20
N GLY A 152 -0.21 9.15 23.81
CA GLY A 152 0.10 10.58 23.74
C GLY A 152 -0.76 11.29 22.70
N LEU A 153 -0.81 10.77 21.48
CA LEU A 153 -1.65 11.30 20.40
C LEU A 153 -3.14 11.30 20.77
N GLY A 154 -3.61 10.22 21.42
CA GLY A 154 -5.00 10.09 21.86
C GLY A 154 -5.43 11.10 22.93
N ARG A 155 -4.47 11.70 23.67
CA ARG A 155 -4.72 12.73 24.69
C ARG A 155 -4.62 14.15 24.16
N MET A 156 -4.07 14.35 22.97
CA MET A 156 -3.99 15.67 22.35
C MET A 156 -5.37 16.18 21.97
N GLU A 157 -5.66 17.43 22.29
CA GLU A 157 -6.90 18.08 21.88
C GLU A 157 -6.89 18.29 20.37
N LYS A 158 -8.04 18.03 19.74
CA LYS A 158 -8.21 18.33 18.33
C LYS A 158 -8.22 19.84 18.11
N GLN A 159 -7.22 20.34 17.42
CA GLN A 159 -7.04 21.78 17.16
C GLN A 159 -8.06 22.34 16.16
N THR A 160 -8.73 21.49 15.41
CA THR A 160 -9.67 21.88 14.35
C THR A 160 -10.90 20.98 14.34
N GLN A 161 -12.05 21.58 13.99
CA GLN A 161 -13.31 20.87 13.79
C GLN A 161 -13.52 20.46 12.32
N VAL A 162 -12.53 20.65 11.48
CA VAL A 162 -12.60 20.27 10.07
C VAL A 162 -12.46 18.77 9.93
N THR A 163 -13.39 18.15 9.24
CA THR A 163 -13.30 16.74 8.81
C THR A 163 -12.79 16.69 7.37
N VAL A 164 -11.73 15.93 7.14
CA VAL A 164 -11.18 15.70 5.80
C VAL A 164 -11.52 14.27 5.39
N HIS A 165 -12.29 14.13 4.31
CA HIS A 165 -12.59 12.83 3.73
C HIS A 165 -11.55 12.51 2.65
N CYS A 166 -10.74 11.47 2.88
CA CYS A 166 -9.73 11.01 1.94
C CYS A 166 -10.26 9.80 1.17
N VAL A 167 -10.17 9.86 -0.15
CA VAL A 167 -10.59 8.78 -1.04
C VAL A 167 -9.47 8.46 -2.00
N GLY A 168 -9.06 7.18 -2.08
CA GLY A 168 -8.10 6.70 -3.06
C GLY A 168 -8.69 6.77 -4.47
N HIS A 169 -7.90 7.17 -5.44
CA HIS A 169 -8.26 7.18 -6.85
C HIS A 169 -7.08 6.77 -7.71
N THR A 170 -7.34 6.03 -8.78
CA THR A 170 -6.32 5.74 -9.79
C THR A 170 -6.75 6.32 -11.14
N HIS A 171 -5.89 7.17 -11.70
CA HIS A 171 -6.09 7.68 -13.05
C HIS A 171 -5.59 6.67 -14.07
N ILE A 172 -6.46 6.20 -14.97
CA ILE A 172 -6.10 5.27 -16.03
C ILE A 172 -6.50 5.87 -17.36
N ASP A 173 -5.50 6.22 -18.19
CA ASP A 173 -5.74 6.62 -19.57
C ASP A 173 -6.27 5.44 -20.39
N VAL A 174 -7.37 5.66 -21.09
CA VAL A 174 -7.97 4.69 -21.98
C VAL A 174 -7.31 4.81 -23.35
N ALA A 175 -6.37 3.89 -23.66
CA ALA A 175 -5.60 3.88 -24.89
C ALA A 175 -4.80 5.17 -25.12
N TRP A 176 -3.77 5.39 -24.33
CA TRP A 176 -2.82 6.51 -24.49
C TRP A 176 -1.64 6.09 -25.38
N LEU A 177 -0.40 5.97 -24.80
CA LEU A 177 0.76 5.40 -25.51
C LEU A 177 0.76 3.85 -25.48
N TRP A 178 -0.33 3.25 -25.09
CA TRP A 178 -0.59 1.82 -25.08
C TRP A 178 -1.92 1.48 -25.76
N ARG A 179 -2.08 0.20 -26.08
CA ARG A 179 -3.29 -0.31 -26.73
C ARG A 179 -4.41 -0.50 -25.69
N LEU A 180 -5.66 -0.47 -26.17
CA LEU A 180 -6.85 -0.69 -25.35
C LEU A 180 -6.78 -1.98 -24.52
N LYS A 181 -6.21 -3.07 -25.08
CA LYS A 181 -6.02 -4.31 -24.31
C LYS A 181 -5.15 -4.11 -23.06
N HIS A 182 -4.12 -3.26 -23.14
CA HIS A 182 -3.25 -2.96 -21.99
C HIS A 182 -3.97 -2.08 -20.95
N THR A 183 -4.89 -1.21 -21.38
CA THR A 183 -5.78 -0.49 -20.46
C THR A 183 -6.62 -1.46 -19.64
N ARG A 184 -7.17 -2.50 -20.25
CA ARG A 184 -7.95 -3.54 -19.56
C ARG A 184 -7.10 -4.30 -18.56
N GLU A 185 -5.90 -4.73 -18.95
CA GLU A 185 -4.93 -5.39 -18.06
C GLU A 185 -4.53 -4.48 -16.89
N LYS A 186 -4.28 -3.19 -17.17
CA LYS A 186 -3.96 -2.18 -16.14
C LYS A 186 -5.14 -1.97 -15.19
N ALA A 187 -6.36 -1.90 -15.68
CA ALA A 187 -7.57 -1.78 -14.86
C ALA A 187 -7.69 -2.98 -13.90
N VAL A 188 -7.49 -4.20 -14.39
CA VAL A 188 -7.51 -5.41 -13.53
C VAL A 188 -6.45 -5.32 -12.43
N ARG A 189 -5.22 -4.92 -12.73
CA ARG A 189 -4.16 -4.76 -11.72
C ARG A 189 -4.54 -3.72 -10.66
N SER A 190 -4.97 -2.53 -11.11
CA SER A 190 -5.32 -1.42 -10.21
C SER A 190 -6.50 -1.76 -9.30
N PHE A 191 -7.52 -2.41 -9.85
CA PHE A 191 -8.68 -2.83 -9.06
C PHE A 191 -8.34 -3.95 -8.09
N SER A 192 -7.50 -4.91 -8.48
CA SER A 192 -7.03 -5.96 -7.56
C SER A 192 -6.26 -5.37 -6.38
N THR A 193 -5.36 -4.41 -6.64
CA THR A 193 -4.64 -3.71 -5.57
C THR A 193 -5.59 -2.92 -4.66
N ALA A 194 -6.57 -2.22 -5.24
CA ALA A 194 -7.53 -1.46 -4.45
C ALA A 194 -8.40 -2.35 -3.55
N VAL A 195 -8.81 -3.52 -4.05
CA VAL A 195 -9.54 -4.53 -3.26
C VAL A 195 -8.69 -5.01 -2.09
N GLU A 196 -7.44 -5.37 -2.34
CA GLU A 196 -6.51 -5.82 -1.31
C GLU A 196 -6.33 -4.76 -0.21
N LEU A 197 -6.11 -3.51 -0.60
CA LEU A 197 -5.99 -2.40 0.36
C LEU A 197 -7.27 -2.17 1.17
N MET A 198 -8.46 -2.42 0.59
CA MET A 198 -9.73 -2.35 1.32
C MET A 198 -9.92 -3.53 2.29
N GLU A 199 -9.39 -4.70 1.96
CA GLU A 199 -9.39 -5.87 2.84
C GLU A 199 -8.38 -5.71 3.99
N GLU A 200 -7.20 -5.14 3.71
CA GLU A 200 -6.18 -4.86 4.73
C GLU A 200 -6.58 -3.73 5.68
N SER A 201 -7.27 -2.71 5.17
CA SER A 201 -7.67 -1.53 5.95
C SER A 201 -9.14 -1.21 5.75
N GLY A 202 -9.96 -1.49 6.77
CA GLY A 202 -11.38 -1.20 6.75
C GLY A 202 -11.75 0.28 6.55
N ASP A 203 -10.79 1.19 6.78
CA ASP A 203 -10.96 2.63 6.59
C ASP A 203 -10.58 3.11 5.19
N PHE A 204 -9.91 2.26 4.39
CA PHE A 204 -9.54 2.64 3.03
C PHE A 204 -10.78 2.71 2.14
N ARG A 205 -10.93 3.82 1.42
CA ARG A 205 -12.01 4.05 0.44
C ARG A 205 -11.39 4.30 -0.92
N PHE A 206 -11.97 3.69 -1.95
CA PHE A 206 -11.50 3.84 -3.32
C PHE A 206 -12.63 4.25 -4.25
N LEU A 207 -12.37 5.20 -5.13
CA LEU A 207 -13.28 5.65 -6.16
C LEU A 207 -12.57 5.61 -7.52
N GLN A 208 -13.24 5.04 -8.51
CA GLN A 208 -12.83 5.16 -9.91
C GLN A 208 -13.93 5.84 -10.72
N SER A 209 -13.59 6.97 -11.33
CA SER A 209 -14.56 7.83 -12.03
C SER A 209 -14.92 7.36 -13.45
N GLN A 210 -14.33 6.30 -13.96
CA GLN A 210 -14.51 5.81 -15.33
C GLN A 210 -15.36 4.53 -15.36
N PRO A 211 -16.68 4.59 -15.62
CA PRO A 211 -17.57 3.43 -15.59
C PRO A 211 -17.16 2.31 -16.55
N GLN A 212 -16.53 2.66 -17.67
CA GLN A 212 -16.06 1.68 -18.66
C GLN A 212 -15.01 0.71 -18.09
N LEU A 213 -14.20 1.17 -17.13
CA LEU A 213 -13.20 0.31 -16.48
C LEU A 213 -13.88 -0.75 -15.62
N TYR A 214 -14.95 -0.40 -14.90
CA TYR A 214 -15.76 -1.35 -14.13
C TYR A 214 -16.36 -2.45 -15.03
N GLU A 215 -16.92 -2.07 -16.18
CA GLU A 215 -17.46 -3.03 -17.13
C GLU A 215 -16.40 -3.99 -17.69
N TRP A 216 -15.20 -3.50 -17.97
CA TRP A 216 -14.11 -4.33 -18.42
C TRP A 216 -13.60 -5.26 -17.32
N VAL A 217 -13.39 -4.76 -16.12
CA VAL A 217 -12.97 -5.59 -14.97
C VAL A 217 -14.01 -6.66 -14.69
N LYS A 218 -15.32 -6.31 -14.66
CA LYS A 218 -16.41 -7.27 -14.48
C LYS A 218 -16.37 -8.37 -15.54
N LYS A 219 -16.12 -8.01 -16.80
CA LYS A 219 -16.05 -8.97 -17.91
C LYS A 219 -14.81 -9.87 -17.85
N ASP A 220 -13.66 -9.31 -17.42
CA ASP A 220 -12.37 -10.00 -17.49
C ASP A 220 -12.07 -10.83 -16.24
N VAL A 221 -12.59 -10.45 -15.07
CA VAL A 221 -12.31 -11.11 -13.80
C VAL A 221 -13.54 -11.50 -12.98
N GLY A 222 -14.74 -11.17 -13.48
CA GLY A 222 -16.00 -11.54 -12.85
C GLY A 222 -16.55 -10.48 -11.88
N THR A 223 -17.72 -10.80 -11.32
CA THR A 223 -18.54 -9.86 -10.55
C THR A 223 -17.99 -9.61 -9.13
N TYR A 224 -17.16 -10.49 -8.61
CA TYR A 224 -16.65 -10.44 -7.22
C TYR A 224 -16.00 -9.09 -6.89
N TYR A 225 -15.08 -8.64 -7.72
CA TYR A 225 -14.40 -7.34 -7.53
C TYR A 225 -15.36 -6.15 -7.55
N ILE A 226 -16.41 -6.22 -8.38
CA ILE A 226 -17.42 -5.17 -8.46
C ILE A 226 -18.32 -5.17 -7.21
N GLN A 227 -18.70 -6.33 -6.71
CA GLN A 227 -19.52 -6.46 -5.49
C GLN A 227 -18.80 -5.92 -4.25
N LEU A 228 -17.49 -6.08 -4.16
CA LEU A 228 -16.70 -5.50 -3.07
C LEU A 228 -16.73 -3.96 -3.12
N PHE A 229 -16.57 -3.37 -4.29
CA PHE A 229 -16.71 -1.92 -4.48
C PHE A 229 -18.12 -1.43 -4.15
N ASP A 230 -19.15 -2.13 -4.65
CA ASP A 230 -20.55 -1.79 -4.40
C ASP A 230 -20.91 -1.89 -2.92
N SER A 231 -20.45 -2.93 -2.21
CA SER A 231 -20.68 -3.08 -0.77
C SER A 231 -19.97 -2.01 0.06
N THR A 232 -18.76 -1.65 -0.32
CA THR A 232 -17.99 -0.59 0.35
C THR A 232 -18.63 0.78 0.10
N LEU A 233 -19.11 1.06 -1.12
CA LEU A 233 -19.83 2.28 -1.44
C LEU A 233 -21.19 2.34 -0.73
N ALA A 234 -21.93 1.23 -0.66
CA ALA A 234 -23.21 1.14 0.03
C ALA A 234 -23.06 1.36 1.53
N ASN A 235 -22.02 0.80 2.16
CA ASN A 235 -21.73 1.05 3.56
C ASN A 235 -21.39 2.51 3.81
N TRP A 236 -20.60 3.13 2.94
CA TRP A 236 -20.26 4.55 3.06
C TRP A 236 -21.48 5.47 2.92
N ILE A 237 -22.40 5.18 1.99
CA ILE A 237 -23.66 5.94 1.82
C ILE A 237 -24.60 5.73 3.02
N GLY A 238 -24.61 4.53 3.61
CA GLY A 238 -25.43 4.20 4.77
C GLY A 238 -24.94 4.80 6.10
N GLU A 239 -23.67 5.19 6.19
CA GLU A 239 -23.05 5.80 7.38
C GLU A 239 -23.10 7.34 7.40
N GLN A 240 -23.64 7.98 6.36
CA GLN A 240 -23.84 9.44 6.37
C GLN A 240 -25.03 9.78 7.25
N PRO A 241 -24.89 10.73 8.23
CA PRO A 241 -25.96 11.14 9.13
C PRO A 241 -27.08 11.86 8.44
#